data_b8288b6c4441162558f6241ad7519492
#
_entry.id   b8288b6c4441162558f6241ad7519492
#
_cell.length_a   1.000
_cell.length_b   1.000
_cell.length_c   1.000
_cell.angle_alpha   90.00
_cell.angle_beta   90.00
_cell.angle_gamma   90.00
#
_symmetry.space_group_name_H-M   'P 1'
#
loop_
_entity.id
_entity.type
_entity.pdbx_description
1 polymer ?
#
loop_
_entity_poly.entity_id
_entity_poly.type
_entity_poly.pdbx_seq_one_letter_code
_entity_poly.pdbx_strand_id
1 'polypeptide(L)'
;MFYEEITASSLVKIDKDGRKINSDGPWLNDGCINLAQWIFNSRSDVNFYVHGHANDVMAVGGTKEGLMCLSQAAVYLNHLIGYIDYEFVEDKDFGKKFENLIGKHDILITRNHGYYTVGKTAAEAFFRAYYLEQACTVQVKNLSMGLNKHEIDKQKAAYFWDNMSSSDDYNYDGKTEWAALLRKLDRENSNYKS
;
A
#
# COMPACT_ATOMS: atom_id res chain seq x y z
N MET A 1 -9.30 -9.19 17.29
CA MET A 1 -8.78 -7.88 17.74
C MET A 1 -9.12 -6.86 16.69
N PHE A 2 -9.60 -5.70 17.08
CA PHE A 2 -9.68 -4.54 16.20
C PHE A 2 -8.30 -3.93 16.01
N TYR A 3 -8.10 -3.12 14.97
CA TYR A 3 -6.79 -2.51 14.69
C TYR A 3 -6.28 -1.62 15.83
N GLU A 4 -7.17 -0.92 16.52
CA GLU A 4 -6.84 -0.06 17.68
C GLU A 4 -6.44 -0.83 18.94
N GLU A 5 -6.65 -2.16 18.97
CA GLU A 5 -6.23 -3.04 20.06
C GLU A 5 -4.83 -3.62 19.84
N ILE A 6 -4.23 -3.43 18.65
CA ILE A 6 -2.93 -3.99 18.30
C ILE A 6 -1.84 -3.19 19.01
N THR A 7 -0.96 -3.91 19.71
CA THR A 7 0.21 -3.37 20.38
C THR A 7 1.48 -4.08 19.90
N ALA A 8 2.65 -3.53 20.22
CA ALA A 8 3.92 -4.14 19.84
C ALA A 8 4.05 -5.59 20.34
N SER A 9 3.58 -5.88 21.57
CA SER A 9 3.61 -7.21 22.16
C SER A 9 2.61 -8.19 21.52
N SER A 10 1.58 -7.69 20.85
CA SER A 10 0.59 -8.53 20.16
C SER A 10 1.02 -8.98 18.76
N LEU A 11 2.13 -8.46 18.25
CA LEU A 11 2.66 -8.83 16.94
C LEU A 11 3.18 -10.25 16.93
N VAL A 12 2.90 -10.97 15.84
CA VAL A 12 3.36 -12.36 15.67
C VAL A 12 4.62 -12.38 14.83
N LYS A 13 5.68 -13.01 15.38
CA LYS A 13 6.93 -13.22 14.66
C LYS A 13 6.91 -14.59 13.99
N ILE A 14 7.24 -14.61 12.69
CA ILE A 14 7.34 -15.82 11.88
C ILE A 14 8.76 -15.97 11.29
N ASP A 15 9.15 -17.19 10.99
CA ASP A 15 10.37 -17.48 10.22
C ASP A 15 10.11 -17.35 8.69
N LYS A 16 11.15 -17.54 7.91
CA LYS A 16 11.07 -17.49 6.43
C LYS A 16 10.15 -18.57 5.82
N ASP A 17 9.87 -19.64 6.55
CA ASP A 17 8.99 -20.73 6.12
C ASP A 17 7.53 -20.48 6.59
N GLY A 18 7.24 -19.33 7.21
CA GLY A 18 5.92 -18.94 7.69
C GLY A 18 5.55 -19.55 9.06
N ARG A 19 6.47 -20.24 9.74
CA ARG A 19 6.20 -20.83 11.05
C ARG A 19 6.34 -19.79 12.14
N LYS A 20 5.43 -19.81 13.12
CA LYS A 20 5.55 -18.94 14.29
C LYS A 20 6.83 -19.28 15.06
N ILE A 21 7.59 -18.24 15.40
CA ILE A 21 8.77 -18.38 16.25
C ILE A 21 8.35 -18.53 17.72
N ASN A 22 7.26 -17.84 18.12
CA ASN A 22 6.67 -17.97 19.45
C ASN A 22 5.34 -18.74 19.32
N SER A 23 5.23 -19.92 19.95
CA SER A 23 4.07 -20.83 19.83
C SER A 23 2.75 -20.24 20.37
N ASP A 24 2.83 -19.30 21.30
CA ASP A 24 1.68 -18.83 22.09
C ASP A 24 0.97 -17.59 21.51
N GLY A 25 1.35 -17.16 20.30
CA GLY A 25 0.76 -16.00 19.64
C GLY A 25 -0.62 -16.29 19.02
N PRO A 26 -1.39 -15.23 18.67
CA PRO A 26 -2.70 -15.34 18.05
C PRO A 26 -2.64 -16.14 16.73
N TRP A 27 -3.82 -16.56 16.26
CA TRP A 27 -3.96 -17.21 14.96
C TRP A 27 -3.46 -16.31 13.83
N LEU A 28 -2.76 -16.91 12.86
CA LEU A 28 -2.30 -16.27 11.63
C LEU A 28 -3.12 -16.77 10.45
N ASN A 29 -3.44 -15.86 9.55
CA ASN A 29 -4.06 -16.21 8.28
C ASN A 29 -2.98 -16.72 7.31
N ASP A 30 -3.12 -17.93 6.80
CA ASP A 30 -2.16 -18.55 5.87
C ASP A 30 -2.01 -17.74 4.58
N GLY A 31 -3.07 -17.08 4.12
CA GLY A 31 -3.03 -16.16 2.99
C GLY A 31 -2.06 -15.00 3.21
N CYS A 32 -2.04 -14.43 4.43
CA CYS A 32 -1.08 -13.36 4.78
C CYS A 32 0.37 -13.85 4.78
N ILE A 33 0.60 -15.10 5.18
CA ILE A 33 1.94 -15.72 5.17
C ILE A 33 2.42 -15.88 3.74
N ASN A 34 1.61 -16.44 2.85
CA ASN A 34 1.93 -16.63 1.44
C ASN A 34 2.27 -15.29 0.76
N LEU A 35 1.44 -14.27 0.98
CA LEU A 35 1.65 -12.94 0.43
C LEU A 35 2.96 -12.31 0.91
N ALA A 36 3.28 -12.42 2.21
CA ALA A 36 4.54 -11.95 2.76
C ALA A 36 5.74 -12.65 2.10
N GLN A 37 5.68 -13.97 1.95
CA GLN A 37 6.74 -14.75 1.30
C GLN A 37 6.92 -14.32 -0.16
N TRP A 38 5.86 -14.16 -0.93
CA TRP A 38 5.93 -13.70 -2.33
C TRP A 38 6.55 -12.32 -2.47
N ILE A 39 6.18 -11.39 -1.60
CA ILE A 39 6.75 -10.03 -1.60
C ILE A 39 8.25 -10.07 -1.30
N PHE A 40 8.64 -10.68 -0.19
CA PHE A 40 10.04 -10.67 0.25
C PHE A 40 10.96 -11.56 -0.61
N ASN A 41 10.43 -12.61 -1.24
CA ASN A 41 11.18 -13.42 -2.19
C ASN A 41 11.40 -12.70 -3.54
N SER A 42 10.45 -11.85 -3.95
CA SER A 42 10.51 -11.13 -5.24
C SER A 42 11.34 -9.84 -5.17
N ARG A 43 11.53 -9.27 -3.96
CA ARG A 43 12.09 -7.93 -3.74
C ARG A 43 13.09 -7.91 -2.59
N SER A 44 14.37 -8.10 -2.91
CA SER A 44 15.46 -8.02 -1.92
C SER A 44 15.69 -6.62 -1.34
N ASP A 45 15.16 -5.59 -1.98
CA ASP A 45 15.24 -4.18 -1.56
C ASP A 45 14.08 -3.78 -0.63
N VAL A 46 13.07 -4.64 -0.45
CA VAL A 46 11.89 -4.40 0.37
C VAL A 46 12.05 -5.01 1.76
N ASN A 47 11.79 -4.21 2.80
CA ASN A 47 11.77 -4.66 4.19
C ASN A 47 10.40 -4.50 4.85
N PHE A 48 9.50 -3.72 4.25
CA PHE A 48 8.17 -3.43 4.79
C PHE A 48 7.12 -3.49 3.69
N TYR A 49 5.94 -3.98 4.03
CA TYR A 49 4.76 -3.82 3.19
C TYR A 49 3.53 -3.49 4.05
N VAL A 50 2.57 -2.84 3.44
CA VAL A 50 1.23 -2.61 3.99
C VAL A 50 0.23 -3.28 3.07
N HIS A 51 -0.68 -4.05 3.65
CA HIS A 51 -1.87 -4.58 2.98
C HIS A 51 -3.10 -3.92 3.61
N GLY A 52 -3.99 -3.39 2.79
CA GLY A 52 -5.18 -2.69 3.25
C GLY A 52 -6.38 -2.89 2.34
N HIS A 53 -7.57 -2.71 2.94
CA HIS A 53 -8.88 -2.84 2.30
C HIS A 53 -9.68 -1.54 2.40
N ALA A 54 -9.02 -0.39 2.14
CA ALA A 54 -9.71 0.91 2.16
C ALA A 54 -10.82 0.93 1.10
N ASN A 55 -12.03 1.34 1.50
CA ASN A 55 -13.23 1.31 0.66
C ASN A 55 -13.04 2.03 -0.67
N ASP A 56 -12.45 3.22 -0.65
CA ASP A 56 -12.26 4.01 -1.86
C ASP A 56 -11.21 3.39 -2.79
N VAL A 57 -10.19 2.73 -2.25
CA VAL A 57 -9.19 1.99 -3.05
C VAL A 57 -9.83 0.77 -3.70
N MET A 58 -10.68 0.04 -2.97
CA MET A 58 -11.43 -1.09 -3.53
C MET A 58 -12.40 -0.63 -4.63
N ALA A 59 -13.10 0.50 -4.41
CA ALA A 59 -14.01 1.07 -5.40
C ALA A 59 -13.28 1.46 -6.69
N VAL A 60 -12.16 2.16 -6.58
CA VAL A 60 -11.32 2.57 -7.73
C VAL A 60 -10.70 1.33 -8.40
N GLY A 61 -10.15 0.40 -7.62
CA GLY A 61 -9.55 -0.84 -8.12
C GLY A 61 -10.54 -1.74 -8.86
N GLY A 62 -11.84 -1.67 -8.54
CA GLY A 62 -12.91 -2.38 -9.23
C GLY A 62 -13.30 -1.79 -10.59
N THR A 63 -12.77 -0.62 -10.96
CA THR A 63 -13.01 0.01 -12.27
C THR A 63 -11.96 -0.42 -13.29
N LYS A 64 -12.31 -0.42 -14.58
CA LYS A 64 -11.36 -0.70 -15.67
C LYS A 64 -10.24 0.33 -15.74
N GLU A 65 -10.56 1.58 -15.47
CA GLU A 65 -9.66 2.72 -15.54
C GLU A 65 -8.62 2.70 -14.41
N GLY A 66 -8.98 2.17 -13.24
CA GLY A 66 -8.15 2.24 -12.05
C GLY A 66 -7.97 3.68 -11.55
N LEU A 67 -6.82 3.98 -10.95
CA LEU A 67 -6.52 5.32 -10.45
C LEU A 67 -6.23 6.29 -11.60
N MET A 68 -6.98 7.37 -11.64
CA MET A 68 -6.87 8.46 -12.61
C MET A 68 -6.09 9.63 -12.01
N CYS A 69 -5.44 10.44 -12.84
CA CYS A 69 -4.72 11.64 -12.39
C CYS A 69 -5.68 12.79 -12.04
N LEU A 70 -6.51 12.63 -11.01
CA LEU A 70 -7.47 13.63 -10.54
C LEU A 70 -7.01 14.41 -9.30
N SER A 71 -5.79 14.14 -8.82
CA SER A 71 -5.20 14.83 -7.68
C SER A 71 -3.68 14.80 -7.74
N GLN A 72 -3.02 15.68 -6.98
CA GLN A 72 -1.56 15.66 -6.81
C GLN A 72 -1.08 14.32 -6.22
N ALA A 73 -1.82 13.75 -5.26
CA ALA A 73 -1.50 12.45 -4.69
C ALA A 73 -1.48 11.33 -5.77
N ALA A 74 -2.41 11.38 -6.73
CA ALA A 74 -2.43 10.45 -7.85
C ALA A 74 -1.22 10.62 -8.78
N VAL A 75 -0.74 11.86 -8.97
CA VAL A 75 0.47 12.13 -9.76
C VAL A 75 1.70 11.47 -9.13
N TYR A 76 1.81 11.49 -7.80
CA TYR A 76 2.94 10.88 -7.09
C TYR A 76 3.00 9.36 -7.24
N LEU A 77 1.85 8.70 -7.38
CA LEU A 77 1.75 7.25 -7.23
C LEU A 77 1.47 6.50 -8.53
N ASN A 78 0.88 7.16 -9.53
CA ASN A 78 0.30 6.46 -10.68
C ASN A 78 1.31 5.59 -11.45
N HIS A 79 2.57 6.03 -11.52
CA HIS A 79 3.66 5.28 -12.17
C HIS A 79 4.14 4.07 -11.35
N LEU A 80 3.81 4.01 -10.06
CA LEU A 80 4.19 2.91 -9.15
C LEU A 80 3.17 1.77 -9.12
N ILE A 81 1.98 1.96 -9.74
CA ILE A 81 0.82 1.08 -9.55
C ILE A 81 0.76 0.00 -10.62
N GLY A 82 0.72 -1.25 -10.18
CA GLY A 82 0.28 -2.40 -10.96
C GLY A 82 -1.11 -2.86 -10.52
N TYR A 83 -1.78 -3.61 -11.39
CA TYR A 83 -3.09 -4.21 -11.12
C TYR A 83 -3.05 -5.71 -11.36
N ILE A 84 -3.73 -6.46 -10.50
CA ILE A 84 -3.95 -7.90 -10.64
C ILE A 84 -5.44 -8.19 -10.39
N ASP A 85 -6.02 -9.09 -11.19
CA ASP A 85 -7.39 -9.52 -10.98
C ASP A 85 -7.52 -10.35 -9.69
N TYR A 86 -8.71 -10.32 -9.09
CA TYR A 86 -9.00 -11.09 -7.89
C TYR A 86 -9.04 -12.59 -8.22
N GLU A 87 -8.17 -13.34 -7.56
CA GLU A 87 -8.12 -14.81 -7.59
C GLU A 87 -7.89 -15.32 -6.17
N PHE A 88 -8.11 -16.60 -5.91
CA PHE A 88 -7.83 -17.19 -4.60
C PHE A 88 -6.31 -17.30 -4.37
N VAL A 89 -5.86 -16.93 -3.16
CA VAL A 89 -4.44 -16.93 -2.77
C VAL A 89 -3.83 -18.34 -2.78
N GLU A 90 -4.66 -19.38 -2.71
CA GLU A 90 -4.24 -20.79 -2.81
C GLU A 90 -3.91 -21.22 -4.24
N ASP A 91 -4.28 -20.43 -5.23
CA ASP A 91 -3.96 -20.71 -6.63
C ASP A 91 -2.45 -20.44 -6.89
N LYS A 92 -1.73 -21.51 -7.28
CA LYS A 92 -0.30 -21.43 -7.58
C LYS A 92 0.03 -20.49 -8.75
N ASP A 93 -0.87 -20.35 -9.70
CA ASP A 93 -0.69 -19.47 -10.84
C ASP A 93 -0.91 -18.00 -10.42
N PHE A 94 -1.79 -17.74 -9.45
CA PHE A 94 -1.94 -16.43 -8.84
C PHE A 94 -0.65 -16.00 -8.16
N GLY A 95 -0.02 -16.85 -7.35
CA GLY A 95 1.24 -16.55 -6.68
C GLY A 95 2.32 -16.08 -7.65
N LYS A 96 2.54 -16.80 -8.75
CA LYS A 96 3.51 -16.41 -9.79
C LYS A 96 3.18 -15.07 -10.46
N LYS A 97 1.89 -14.83 -10.77
CA LYS A 97 1.45 -13.54 -11.31
C LYS A 97 1.71 -12.41 -10.34
N PHE A 98 1.38 -12.64 -9.06
CA PHE A 98 1.60 -11.69 -7.98
C PHE A 98 3.09 -11.33 -7.82
N GLU A 99 3.97 -12.34 -7.71
CA GLU A 99 5.43 -12.15 -7.62
C GLU A 99 5.98 -11.35 -8.80
N ASN A 100 5.57 -11.67 -10.03
CA ASN A 100 6.02 -10.95 -11.22
C ASN A 100 5.58 -9.48 -11.24
N LEU A 101 4.39 -9.17 -10.73
CA LEU A 101 3.85 -7.82 -10.70
C LEU A 101 4.45 -7.00 -9.55
N ILE A 102 4.49 -7.55 -8.33
CA ILE A 102 5.08 -6.85 -7.19
C ILE A 102 6.59 -6.67 -7.36
N GLY A 103 7.24 -7.52 -8.13
CA GLY A 103 8.64 -7.37 -8.52
C GLY A 103 8.91 -6.13 -9.39
N LYS A 104 7.89 -5.54 -10.00
CA LYS A 104 7.99 -4.40 -10.93
C LYS A 104 7.31 -3.14 -10.42
N HIS A 105 6.44 -3.26 -9.42
CA HIS A 105 5.62 -2.17 -8.92
C HIS A 105 5.75 -2.04 -7.41
N ASP A 106 5.75 -0.81 -6.93
CA ASP A 106 5.79 -0.54 -5.49
C ASP A 106 4.40 -0.50 -4.85
N ILE A 107 3.37 -0.44 -5.68
CA ILE A 107 1.95 -0.53 -5.32
C ILE A 107 1.30 -1.57 -6.21
N LEU A 108 0.63 -2.55 -5.62
CA LEU A 108 -0.16 -3.53 -6.35
C LEU A 108 -1.60 -3.50 -5.85
N ILE A 109 -2.54 -3.20 -6.73
CA ILE A 109 -3.98 -3.24 -6.42
C ILE A 109 -4.55 -4.55 -6.93
N THR A 110 -5.06 -5.37 -6.02
CA THR A 110 -5.90 -6.51 -6.38
C THR A 110 -7.31 -6.00 -6.58
N ARG A 111 -7.81 -6.11 -7.84
CA ARG A 111 -9.13 -5.61 -8.21
C ARG A 111 -10.22 -6.22 -7.33
N ASN A 112 -11.15 -5.39 -6.88
CA ASN A 112 -12.27 -5.80 -6.02
C ASN A 112 -11.87 -6.40 -4.67
N HIS A 113 -10.61 -6.24 -4.21
CA HIS A 113 -10.15 -6.82 -2.95
C HIS A 113 -9.47 -5.78 -2.06
N GLY A 114 -8.30 -5.28 -2.48
CA GLY A 114 -7.47 -4.41 -1.66
C GLY A 114 -6.17 -4.03 -2.35
N TYR A 115 -5.19 -3.62 -1.57
CA TYR A 115 -3.91 -3.17 -2.13
C TYR A 115 -2.72 -3.62 -1.29
N TYR A 116 -1.56 -3.59 -1.89
CA TYR A 116 -0.25 -3.78 -1.27
C TYR A 116 0.64 -2.61 -1.63
N THR A 117 1.32 -2.06 -0.64
CA THR A 117 2.39 -1.09 -0.85
C THR A 117 3.66 -1.60 -0.19
N VAL A 118 4.79 -1.46 -0.86
CA VAL A 118 6.08 -1.96 -0.36
C VAL A 118 7.06 -0.80 -0.15
N GLY A 119 8.08 -1.00 0.66
CA GLY A 119 9.10 0.02 0.91
C GLY A 119 10.34 -0.54 1.60
N LYS A 120 11.45 0.19 1.48
CA LYS A 120 12.69 -0.09 2.22
C LYS A 120 12.53 0.21 3.71
N THR A 121 11.65 1.17 4.03
CA THR A 121 11.32 1.59 5.40
C THR A 121 9.82 1.51 5.64
N ALA A 122 9.41 1.41 6.90
CA ALA A 122 8.00 1.47 7.28
C ALA A 122 7.34 2.79 6.84
N ALA A 123 8.08 3.89 6.96
CA ALA A 123 7.64 5.21 6.53
C ALA A 123 7.31 5.24 5.02
N GLU A 124 8.16 4.67 4.19
CA GLU A 124 7.97 4.62 2.74
C GLU A 124 6.76 3.77 2.34
N ALA A 125 6.65 2.56 2.89
CA ALA A 125 5.49 1.69 2.62
C ALA A 125 4.18 2.33 3.07
N PHE A 126 4.17 2.97 4.26
CA PHE A 126 2.99 3.65 4.79
C PHE A 126 2.65 4.93 4.00
N PHE A 127 3.63 5.71 3.59
CA PHE A 127 3.43 6.90 2.73
C PHE A 127 2.67 6.54 1.46
N ARG A 128 3.08 5.47 0.78
CA ARG A 128 2.42 4.97 -0.43
C ARG A 128 0.96 4.57 -0.15
N ALA A 129 0.70 3.87 0.96
CA ALA A 129 -0.65 3.50 1.37
C ALA A 129 -1.51 4.73 1.67
N TYR A 130 -1.01 5.66 2.47
CA TYR A 130 -1.72 6.87 2.90
C TYR A 130 -2.12 7.75 1.71
N TYR A 131 -1.20 8.01 0.78
CA TYR A 131 -1.50 8.82 -0.39
C TYR A 131 -2.34 8.07 -1.44
N LEU A 132 -2.24 6.74 -1.51
CA LEU A 132 -3.13 5.93 -2.34
C LEU A 132 -4.59 6.07 -1.89
N GLU A 133 -4.83 5.95 -0.59
CA GLU A 133 -6.16 6.12 -0.02
C GLU A 133 -6.69 7.54 -0.27
N GLN A 134 -5.87 8.57 -0.06
CA GLN A 134 -6.26 9.95 -0.38
C GLN A 134 -6.60 10.16 -1.86
N ALA A 135 -5.76 9.63 -2.76
CA ALA A 135 -5.98 9.77 -4.20
C ALA A 135 -7.28 9.11 -4.64
N CYS A 136 -7.56 7.90 -4.15
CA CYS A 136 -8.79 7.17 -4.43
C CYS A 136 -10.03 7.88 -3.84
N THR A 137 -9.92 8.41 -2.61
CA THR A 137 -11.00 9.19 -1.99
C THR A 137 -11.35 10.44 -2.81
N VAL A 138 -10.34 11.15 -3.31
CA VAL A 138 -10.56 12.30 -4.20
C VAL A 138 -11.23 11.86 -5.51
N GLN A 139 -10.79 10.76 -6.10
CA GLN A 139 -11.39 10.24 -7.33
C GLN A 139 -12.85 9.85 -7.14
N VAL A 140 -13.17 9.09 -6.09
CA VAL A 140 -14.56 8.69 -5.78
C VAL A 140 -15.45 9.92 -5.60
N LYS A 141 -15.00 10.90 -4.81
CA LYS A 141 -15.75 12.17 -4.61
C LYS A 141 -15.93 12.95 -5.91
N ASN A 142 -14.87 13.06 -6.71
CA ASN A 142 -14.91 13.80 -8.00
C ASN A 142 -15.93 13.17 -8.96
N LEU A 143 -15.88 11.84 -9.12
CA LEU A 143 -16.77 11.12 -10.02
C LEU A 143 -18.22 11.10 -9.52
N SER A 144 -18.45 11.07 -8.20
CA SER A 144 -19.80 11.08 -7.61
C SER A 144 -20.56 12.39 -7.79
N MET A 145 -19.86 13.50 -8.08
CA MET A 145 -20.52 14.79 -8.35
C MET A 145 -21.29 14.81 -9.69
N GLY A 146 -21.08 13.84 -10.57
CA GLY A 146 -21.73 13.82 -11.89
C GLY A 146 -21.31 14.95 -12.84
N LEU A 147 -20.26 15.68 -12.52
CA LEU A 147 -19.70 16.74 -13.35
C LEU A 147 -18.59 16.20 -14.26
N ASN A 148 -18.28 16.95 -15.31
CA ASN A 148 -17.14 16.61 -16.17
C ASN A 148 -15.84 16.73 -15.37
N LYS A 149 -15.07 15.66 -15.31
CA LYS A 149 -13.78 15.64 -14.65
C LYS A 149 -12.73 16.43 -15.45
N HIS A 150 -11.82 17.08 -14.73
CA HIS A 150 -10.62 17.68 -15.30
C HIS A 150 -9.42 16.86 -14.85
N GLU A 151 -8.94 15.97 -15.72
CA GLU A 151 -7.81 15.10 -15.45
C GLU A 151 -6.49 15.81 -15.74
N ILE A 152 -5.50 15.63 -14.86
CA ILE A 152 -4.14 16.14 -15.07
C ILE A 152 -3.55 15.38 -16.26
N ASP A 153 -3.00 16.12 -17.21
CA ASP A 153 -2.38 15.56 -18.39
C ASP A 153 -1.24 14.60 -18.02
N LYS A 154 -1.22 13.43 -18.66
CA LYS A 154 -0.25 12.35 -18.32
C LYS A 154 1.21 12.76 -18.58
N GLN A 155 1.47 13.58 -19.60
CA GLN A 155 2.83 14.06 -19.87
C GLN A 155 3.29 15.04 -18.79
N LYS A 156 2.38 15.90 -18.30
CA LYS A 156 2.66 16.79 -17.17
C LYS A 156 2.87 16.02 -15.89
N ALA A 157 2.11 14.96 -15.65
CA ALA A 157 2.29 14.10 -14.48
C ALA A 157 3.65 13.39 -14.50
N ALA A 158 4.05 12.83 -15.64
CA ALA A 158 5.36 12.21 -15.83
C ALA A 158 6.50 13.23 -15.66
N TYR A 159 6.39 14.40 -16.31
CA TYR A 159 7.37 15.48 -16.16
C TYR A 159 7.54 15.93 -14.72
N PHE A 160 6.43 16.05 -13.98
CA PHE A 160 6.47 16.41 -12.57
C PHE A 160 7.28 15.38 -11.78
N TRP A 161 6.99 14.08 -11.96
CA TRP A 161 7.71 13.02 -11.28
C TRP A 161 9.21 13.02 -11.60
N ASP A 162 9.57 13.10 -12.87
CA ASP A 162 10.97 13.06 -13.31
C ASP A 162 11.79 14.22 -12.73
N ASN A 163 11.18 15.39 -12.53
CA ASN A 163 11.85 16.56 -11.99
C ASN A 163 11.82 16.65 -10.46
N MET A 164 10.76 16.14 -9.83
CA MET A 164 10.61 16.21 -8.38
C MET A 164 11.33 15.07 -7.65
N SER A 165 11.35 13.87 -8.23
CA SER A 165 12.02 12.71 -7.64
C SER A 165 13.55 12.86 -7.56
N SER A 166 14.14 13.76 -8.38
CA SER A 166 15.56 14.07 -8.39
C SER A 166 15.96 15.27 -7.49
N SER A 167 14.99 15.89 -6.83
CA SER A 167 15.21 17.07 -5.99
C SER A 167 15.39 16.65 -4.53
N ASP A 168 16.47 17.10 -3.90
CA ASP A 168 16.75 16.88 -2.48
C ASP A 168 15.69 17.54 -1.56
N ASP A 169 14.93 18.52 -2.08
CA ASP A 169 13.90 19.24 -1.34
C ASP A 169 12.60 18.45 -1.21
N TYR A 170 12.37 17.42 -2.04
CA TYR A 170 11.15 16.60 -2.05
C TYR A 170 11.49 15.12 -1.87
N ASN A 171 11.66 14.73 -0.63
CA ASN A 171 11.92 13.34 -0.30
C ASN A 171 10.61 12.59 -0.08
N TYR A 172 10.17 11.82 -1.09
CA TYR A 172 8.96 10.98 -1.05
C TYR A 172 9.16 9.67 -0.28
N ASP A 173 10.08 9.66 0.68
CA ASP A 173 10.33 8.50 1.54
C ASP A 173 9.41 8.42 2.77
N GLY A 174 8.50 9.38 2.92
CA GLY A 174 7.49 9.42 3.98
C GLY A 174 8.02 9.73 5.38
N LYS A 175 9.30 10.00 5.56
CA LYS A 175 9.90 10.22 6.89
C LYS A 175 9.25 11.37 7.65
N THR A 176 8.94 12.47 6.96
CA THR A 176 8.33 13.66 7.57
C THR A 176 6.92 13.36 8.06
N GLU A 177 6.10 12.74 7.20
CA GLU A 177 4.73 12.33 7.50
C GLU A 177 4.70 11.29 8.61
N TRP A 178 5.58 10.28 8.51
CA TRP A 178 5.70 9.23 9.51
C TRP A 178 6.00 9.78 10.89
N ALA A 179 6.99 10.66 11.00
CA ALA A 179 7.32 11.31 12.27
C ALA A 179 6.16 12.14 12.83
N ALA A 180 5.40 12.83 11.98
CA ALA A 180 4.23 13.61 12.39
C ALA A 180 3.08 12.70 12.86
N LEU A 181 2.84 11.59 12.17
CA LEU A 181 1.80 10.62 12.51
C LEU A 181 2.14 9.86 13.80
N LEU A 182 3.40 9.51 14.02
CA LEU A 182 3.84 8.93 15.30
C LEU A 182 3.58 9.89 16.47
N ARG A 183 3.91 11.18 16.33
CA ARG A 183 3.59 12.19 17.36
C ARG A 183 2.08 12.34 17.59
N LYS A 184 1.26 12.19 16.55
CA LYS A 184 -0.20 12.17 16.67
C LYS A 184 -0.63 10.93 17.46
N LEU A 185 -0.17 9.76 17.07
CA LEU A 185 -0.50 8.50 17.73
C LEU A 185 -0.08 8.49 19.22
N ASP A 186 1.10 9.03 19.54
CA ASP A 186 1.58 9.18 20.92
C ASP A 186 0.64 10.02 21.79
N ARG A 187 -0.06 10.99 21.21
CA ARG A 187 -1.04 11.82 21.94
C ARG A 187 -2.41 11.15 22.08
N GLU A 188 -2.81 10.35 21.09
CA GLU A 188 -4.15 9.77 21.00
C GLU A 188 -4.22 8.36 21.60
N ASN A 189 -3.17 7.58 21.45
CA ASN A 189 -3.08 6.19 21.94
C ASN A 189 -1.64 5.79 22.24
N SER A 190 -1.19 6.03 23.47
CA SER A 190 0.19 5.68 23.88
C SER A 190 0.42 4.17 24.07
N ASN A 191 -0.64 3.36 24.11
CA ASN A 191 -0.56 1.93 24.45
C ASN A 191 -0.01 1.06 23.28
N TYR A 192 0.04 1.58 22.06
CA TYR A 192 0.51 0.80 20.92
C TYR A 192 1.97 0.31 21.05
N LYS A 193 2.76 0.93 21.93
CA LYS A 193 4.16 0.59 22.20
C LYS A 193 4.36 -0.56 23.20
N SER A 194 3.29 -0.94 23.92
CA SER A 194 3.36 -1.96 24.98
C SER A 194 3.48 -3.39 24.42
#